data_c7c7b97ae58e148ffcc1459d42454250
#
_entry.id   c7c7b97ae58e148ffcc1459d42454250
#
_cell.length_a   1.000
_cell.length_b   1.000
_cell.length_c   1.000
_cell.angle_alpha   90.00
_cell.angle_beta   90.00
_cell.angle_gamma   90.00
#
_symmetry.space_group_name_H-M   'P 1'
#
loop_
_entity.id
_entity.type
_entity.pdbx_description
1 polymer ?
#
loop_
_entity_poly.entity_id
_entity_poly.type
_entity_poly.pdbx_seq_one_letter_code
_entity_poly.pdbx_strand_id
1 'polypeptide(L)'
;MLNILLTGVGGQGTVLAAKVLAQAALEKGWQVRTAETIGMAQRGGNVVSHVRIGNKGEQVHAPLVSRGTADLIIAFEPAEAARVLPYLAPAGTLVFATTAVQPVTAALSKNPYRASDVIANMERALAGTQANL
;
A
#
# COMPACT_ATOMS: atom_id res chain seq x y z
N MET A 1 8.05 -14.55 7.29
CA MET A 1 8.01 -13.06 7.29
C MET A 1 6.91 -12.59 6.37
N LEU A 2 6.04 -11.74 6.85
CA LEU A 2 4.94 -11.19 6.07
C LEU A 2 5.15 -9.68 5.93
N ASN A 3 5.26 -9.20 4.70
CA ASN A 3 5.47 -7.78 4.39
C ASN A 3 4.22 -7.22 3.77
N ILE A 4 3.64 -6.20 4.41
CA ILE A 4 2.39 -5.58 3.99
C ILE A 4 2.60 -4.09 3.79
N LEU A 5 2.11 -3.57 2.67
CA LEU A 5 2.03 -2.14 2.40
C LEU A 5 0.57 -1.72 2.34
N LEU A 6 0.25 -0.64 3.04
CA LEU A 6 -1.06 0.00 2.92
C LEU A 6 -0.83 1.41 2.41
N THR A 7 -1.59 1.82 1.42
CA THR A 7 -1.42 3.14 0.81
C THR A 7 -2.77 3.78 0.52
N GLY A 8 -2.78 5.09 0.51
CA GLY A 8 -3.99 5.85 0.24
C GLY A 8 -3.72 7.34 0.29
N VAL A 9 -4.79 8.11 0.20
CA VAL A 9 -4.77 9.55 0.39
C VAL A 9 -5.04 9.85 1.86
N GLY A 10 -4.47 10.92 2.38
CA GLY A 10 -4.70 11.31 3.78
C GLY A 10 -6.18 11.37 4.12
N GLY A 11 -6.57 10.83 5.27
CA GLY A 11 -7.95 10.77 5.72
C GLY A 11 -8.70 9.50 5.35
N GLN A 12 -8.13 8.59 4.57
CA GLN A 12 -8.80 7.34 4.20
C GLN A 12 -8.67 6.22 5.22
N GLY A 13 -7.95 6.45 6.33
CA GLY A 13 -7.82 5.46 7.38
C GLY A 13 -6.67 4.47 7.20
N THR A 14 -5.72 4.78 6.32
CA THR A 14 -4.55 3.92 6.05
C THR A 14 -3.75 3.62 7.31
N VAL A 15 -3.45 4.64 8.11
CA VAL A 15 -2.69 4.49 9.35
C VAL A 15 -3.47 3.67 10.37
N LEU A 16 -4.78 3.89 10.47
CA LEU A 16 -5.64 3.13 11.37
C LEU A 16 -5.66 1.64 10.98
N ALA A 17 -5.80 1.35 9.70
CA ALA A 17 -5.79 -0.02 9.20
C ALA A 17 -4.46 -0.73 9.53
N ALA A 18 -3.34 -0.02 9.36
CA ALA A 18 -2.03 -0.55 9.72
C ALA A 18 -1.92 -0.85 11.22
N LYS A 19 -2.46 0.02 12.07
CA LYS A 19 -2.49 -0.19 13.52
C LYS A 19 -3.32 -1.41 13.90
N VAL A 20 -4.46 -1.63 13.25
CA VAL A 20 -5.31 -2.79 13.49
C VAL A 20 -4.56 -4.08 13.12
N LEU A 21 -3.88 -4.10 11.97
CA LEU A 21 -3.09 -5.26 11.56
C LEU A 21 -1.95 -5.54 12.53
N ALA A 22 -1.24 -4.51 12.96
CA ALA A 22 -0.14 -4.64 13.92
C ALA A 22 -0.64 -5.18 15.26
N GLN A 23 -1.77 -4.69 15.75
CA GLN A 23 -2.35 -5.16 16.99
C GLN A 23 -2.77 -6.61 16.90
N ALA A 24 -3.38 -7.01 15.78
CA ALA A 24 -3.77 -8.40 15.57
C ALA A 24 -2.56 -9.34 15.57
N ALA A 25 -1.45 -8.91 14.95
CA ALA A 25 -0.22 -9.69 14.93
C ALA A 25 0.38 -9.84 16.34
N LEU A 26 0.37 -8.76 17.13
CA LEU A 26 0.85 -8.78 18.50
C LEU A 26 0.02 -9.72 19.37
N GLU A 27 -1.30 -9.76 19.18
CA GLU A 27 -2.18 -10.66 19.91
C GLU A 27 -1.92 -12.14 19.61
N LYS A 28 -1.38 -12.43 18.41
CA LYS A 28 -0.94 -13.78 18.07
C LYS A 28 0.46 -14.12 18.61
N GLY A 29 1.12 -13.18 19.29
CA GLY A 29 2.48 -13.38 19.78
C GLY A 29 3.55 -13.20 18.72
N TRP A 30 3.22 -12.64 17.57
CA TRP A 30 4.18 -12.38 16.50
C TRP A 30 4.89 -11.05 16.72
N GLN A 31 6.11 -10.95 16.23
CA GLN A 31 6.79 -9.66 16.17
C GLN A 31 6.26 -8.82 15.03
N VAL A 32 6.18 -7.51 15.24
CA VAL A 32 5.72 -6.58 14.22
C VAL A 32 6.51 -5.28 14.31
N ARG A 33 6.82 -4.69 13.16
CA ARG A 33 7.38 -3.35 13.04
C ARG A 33 6.54 -2.57 12.04
N THR A 34 6.29 -1.32 12.35
CA THR A 34 5.51 -0.43 11.47
C THR A 34 6.24 0.88 11.26
N ALA A 35 6.02 1.49 10.11
CA ALA A 35 6.48 2.85 9.81
C ALA A 35 5.51 3.48 8.81
N GLU A 36 5.39 4.80 8.86
CA GLU A 36 4.62 5.55 7.88
C GLU A 36 5.52 6.51 7.13
N THR A 37 5.26 6.65 5.83
CA THR A 37 5.80 7.73 5.02
C THR A 37 4.64 8.58 4.52
N ILE A 38 4.72 9.88 4.73
CA ILE A 38 3.64 10.83 4.42
C ILE A 38 4.16 11.79 3.35
N GLY A 39 3.33 12.03 2.34
CA GLY A 39 3.66 12.99 1.30
C GLY A 39 3.74 14.42 1.83
N MET A 40 4.34 15.32 1.05
CA MET A 40 4.61 16.70 1.47
C MET A 40 3.34 17.53 1.67
N ALA A 41 2.22 17.16 1.07
CA ALA A 41 0.95 17.86 1.25
C ALA A 41 0.35 17.53 2.61
N GLN A 42 -0.05 18.56 3.36
CA GLN A 42 -0.63 18.37 4.70
C GLN A 42 -2.03 17.74 4.65
N ARG A 43 -2.76 17.98 3.55
CA ARG A 43 -4.09 17.37 3.32
C ARG A 43 -4.13 16.85 1.89
N GLY A 44 -4.74 15.68 1.72
CA GLY A 44 -4.87 15.07 0.41
C GLY A 44 -3.55 14.57 -0.18
N GLY A 45 -2.47 14.50 0.62
CA GLY A 45 -1.22 13.88 0.22
C GLY A 45 -1.26 12.36 0.38
N ASN A 46 -0.33 11.68 -0.29
CA ASN A 46 -0.24 10.23 -0.18
C ASN A 46 0.31 9.80 1.18
N VAL A 47 -0.20 8.68 1.67
CA VAL A 47 0.26 8.03 2.90
C VAL A 47 0.60 6.58 2.56
N VAL A 48 1.77 6.13 2.99
CA VAL A 48 2.17 4.73 2.87
C VAL A 48 2.52 4.20 4.25
N SER A 49 1.85 3.15 4.67
CA SER A 49 2.13 2.47 5.93
C SER A 49 2.79 1.13 5.63
N HIS A 50 3.92 0.89 6.29
CA HIS A 50 4.66 -0.37 6.18
C HIS A 50 4.38 -1.21 7.43
N VAL A 51 4.01 -2.47 7.23
CA VAL A 51 3.80 -3.43 8.32
C VAL A 51 4.59 -4.69 8.00
N ARG A 52 5.57 -5.01 8.85
CA ARG A 52 6.37 -6.22 8.70
C ARG A 52 6.13 -7.12 9.90
N ILE A 53 5.76 -8.35 9.64
CA ILE A 53 5.34 -9.32 10.65
C ILE A 53 6.21 -10.56 10.58
N GLY A 54 6.78 -10.95 11.71
CA GLY A 54 7.49 -12.21 11.85
C GLY A 54 6.53 -13.33 12.23
N ASN A 55 5.81 -13.86 11.24
CA ASN A 55 4.72 -14.82 11.48
C ASN A 55 5.19 -16.27 11.60
N LYS A 56 6.50 -16.54 11.47
CA LYS A 56 7.11 -17.87 11.62
C LYS A 56 8.22 -17.85 12.66
N GLY A 57 8.10 -16.99 13.67
CA GLY A 57 9.09 -16.84 14.72
C GLY A 57 10.30 -15.97 14.37
N GLU A 58 10.30 -15.34 13.18
CA GLU A 58 11.40 -14.47 12.80
C GLU A 58 11.38 -13.16 13.59
N GLN A 59 12.58 -12.60 13.80
CA GLN A 59 12.72 -11.24 14.30
C GLN A 59 12.65 -10.25 13.15
N VAL A 60 11.97 -9.14 13.38
CA VAL A 60 11.87 -8.05 12.41
C VAL A 60 12.74 -6.90 12.89
N HIS A 61 13.84 -6.63 12.19
CA HIS A 61 14.83 -5.64 12.61
C HIS A 61 14.60 -4.26 12.02
N ALA A 62 13.89 -4.17 10.88
CA ALA A 62 13.64 -2.90 10.21
C ALA A 62 12.17 -2.82 9.79
N PRO A 63 11.53 -1.63 9.90
CA PRO A 63 10.09 -1.51 9.61
C PRO A 63 9.77 -1.32 8.13
N LEU A 64 10.71 -0.87 7.30
CA LEU A 64 10.42 -0.55 5.91
C LEU A 64 10.41 -1.80 5.03
N VAL A 65 9.36 -1.92 4.23
CA VAL A 65 9.26 -2.97 3.21
C VAL A 65 10.17 -2.58 2.03
N SER A 66 11.01 -3.50 1.60
CA SER A 66 11.89 -3.27 0.45
C SER A 66 11.14 -3.47 -0.86
N ARG A 67 11.65 -2.86 -1.93
CA ARG A 67 11.07 -3.04 -3.27
C ARG A 67 11.05 -4.51 -3.66
N GLY A 68 9.95 -4.94 -4.26
CA GLY A 68 9.80 -6.31 -4.74
C GLY A 68 9.55 -7.34 -3.66
N THR A 69 9.26 -6.93 -2.42
CA THR A 69 9.12 -7.87 -1.28
C THR A 69 7.75 -7.83 -0.60
N ALA A 70 6.84 -6.96 -1.02
CA ALA A 70 5.53 -6.87 -0.40
C ALA A 70 4.67 -8.09 -0.78
N ASP A 71 4.29 -8.86 0.21
CA ASP A 71 3.41 -10.01 0.02
C ASP A 71 1.96 -9.59 -0.22
N LEU A 72 1.58 -8.45 0.36
CA LEU A 72 0.23 -7.90 0.25
C LEU A 72 0.33 -6.38 0.19
N ILE A 73 -0.36 -5.79 -0.77
CA ILE A 73 -0.57 -4.35 -0.83
C ILE A 73 -2.07 -4.10 -0.75
N ILE A 74 -2.48 -3.25 0.19
CA ILE A 74 -3.86 -2.78 0.33
C ILE A 74 -3.86 -1.30 0.01
N ALA A 75 -4.54 -0.92 -1.07
CA ALA A 75 -4.59 0.46 -1.51
C ALA A 75 -6.02 0.98 -1.47
N PHE A 76 -6.21 2.12 -0.83
CA PHE A 76 -7.53 2.74 -0.71
C PHE A 76 -7.85 3.68 -1.89
N GLU A 77 -6.92 3.80 -2.84
CA GLU A 77 -7.06 4.68 -3.98
C GLU A 77 -6.24 4.15 -5.16
N PRO A 78 -6.79 4.14 -6.40
CA PRO A 78 -6.12 3.49 -7.54
C PRO A 78 -4.76 4.07 -7.93
N ALA A 79 -4.61 5.39 -7.94
CA ALA A 79 -3.33 6.01 -8.30
C ALA A 79 -2.25 5.71 -7.25
N GLU A 80 -2.64 5.66 -5.98
CA GLU A 80 -1.72 5.30 -4.91
C GLU A 80 -1.31 3.83 -5.00
N ALA A 81 -2.22 2.95 -5.45
CA ALA A 81 -1.88 1.57 -5.76
C ALA A 81 -0.80 1.50 -6.85
N ALA A 82 -0.97 2.27 -7.91
CA ALA A 82 -0.01 2.31 -9.01
C ALA A 82 1.37 2.80 -8.56
N ARG A 83 1.43 3.77 -7.66
CA ARG A 83 2.70 4.31 -7.14
C ARG A 83 3.53 3.27 -6.41
N VAL A 84 2.89 2.31 -5.75
CA VAL A 84 3.58 1.32 -4.92
C VAL A 84 3.74 -0.03 -5.61
N LEU A 85 3.33 -0.16 -6.87
CA LEU A 85 3.53 -1.39 -7.64
C LEU A 85 4.97 -1.93 -7.59
N PRO A 86 6.02 -1.10 -7.64
CA PRO A 86 7.39 -1.60 -7.57
C PRO A 86 7.73 -2.35 -6.27
N TYR A 87 6.91 -2.19 -5.22
CA TYR A 87 7.09 -2.90 -3.96
C TYR A 87 6.48 -4.30 -3.96
N LEU A 88 5.58 -4.60 -4.90
CA LEU A 88 4.89 -5.88 -4.93
C LEU A 88 5.84 -7.02 -5.27
N ALA A 89 5.80 -8.09 -4.46
CA ALA A 89 6.57 -9.30 -4.73
C ALA A 89 6.05 -10.00 -5.99
N PRO A 90 6.88 -10.82 -6.68
CA PRO A 90 6.42 -11.52 -7.89
C PRO A 90 5.16 -12.37 -7.70
N ALA A 91 4.99 -12.96 -6.51
CA ALA A 91 3.79 -13.75 -6.17
C ALA A 91 2.89 -13.02 -5.17
N GLY A 92 3.07 -11.71 -5.03
CA GLY A 92 2.29 -10.90 -4.09
C GLY A 92 0.87 -10.65 -4.56
N THR A 93 0.04 -10.14 -3.65
CA THR A 93 -1.35 -9.80 -3.92
C THR A 93 -1.58 -8.31 -3.75
N LEU A 94 -2.25 -7.70 -4.72
CA LEU A 94 -2.67 -6.31 -4.65
C LEU A 94 -4.19 -6.25 -4.54
N VAL A 95 -4.67 -5.62 -3.48
CA VAL A 95 -6.10 -5.33 -3.26
C VAL A 95 -6.24 -3.81 -3.27
N PHE A 96 -7.14 -3.29 -4.08
CA PHE A 96 -7.31 -1.85 -4.16
C PHE A 96 -8.76 -1.45 -4.40
N ALA A 97 -9.09 -0.25 -3.89
CA ALA A 97 -10.37 0.36 -4.16
C ALA A 97 -10.38 0.95 -5.58
N THR A 98 -11.52 0.83 -6.25
CA THR A 98 -11.67 1.29 -7.64
C THR A 98 -12.12 2.74 -7.76
N THR A 99 -12.53 3.36 -6.65
CA THR A 99 -12.98 4.75 -6.63
C THR A 99 -11.81 5.69 -6.44
N ALA A 100 -11.62 6.63 -7.37
CA ALA A 100 -10.57 7.62 -7.29
C ALA A 100 -10.88 8.67 -6.22
N VAL A 101 -9.87 9.00 -5.40
CA VAL A 101 -9.89 10.16 -4.52
C VAL A 101 -8.66 10.98 -4.88
N GLN A 102 -8.86 12.05 -5.63
CA GLN A 102 -7.74 12.81 -6.14
C GLN A 102 -7.19 13.77 -5.09
N PRO A 103 -5.86 13.84 -4.92
CA PRO A 103 -5.26 14.90 -4.11
C PRO A 103 -5.64 16.28 -4.66
N VAL A 104 -5.61 17.30 -3.80
CA VAL A 104 -6.00 18.66 -4.18
C VAL A 104 -5.25 19.14 -5.42
N THR A 105 -3.95 18.88 -5.50
CA THR A 105 -3.15 19.28 -6.64
C THR A 105 -3.60 18.62 -7.94
N ALA A 106 -3.98 17.35 -7.89
CA ALA A 106 -4.48 16.64 -9.07
C ALA A 106 -5.89 17.10 -9.45
N ALA A 107 -6.76 17.30 -8.45
CA ALA A 107 -8.14 17.75 -8.69
C ALA A 107 -8.19 19.15 -9.33
N LEU A 108 -7.21 20.01 -9.04
CA LEU A 108 -7.13 21.35 -9.60
C LEU A 108 -6.37 21.40 -10.93
N SER A 109 -5.80 20.29 -11.39
CA SER A 109 -5.11 20.24 -12.67
C SER A 109 -6.09 20.25 -13.83
N LYS A 110 -5.59 20.65 -15.02
CA LYS A 110 -6.40 20.65 -16.25
C LYS A 110 -6.76 19.22 -16.69
N ASN A 111 -5.92 18.26 -16.36
CA ASN A 111 -6.07 16.87 -16.77
C ASN A 111 -6.01 15.94 -15.55
N PRO A 112 -7.08 15.92 -14.71
CA PRO A 112 -7.12 14.96 -13.61
C PRO A 112 -7.17 13.53 -14.18
N TYR A 113 -6.46 12.60 -13.51
CA TYR A 113 -6.44 11.22 -13.96
C TYR A 113 -7.80 10.54 -13.77
N ARG A 114 -8.04 9.47 -14.53
CA ARG A 114 -9.21 8.62 -14.40
C ARG A 114 -8.84 7.29 -13.78
N ALA A 115 -9.63 6.83 -12.80
CA ALA A 115 -9.39 5.56 -12.13
C ALA A 115 -9.34 4.40 -13.13
N SER A 116 -10.23 4.39 -14.14
CA SER A 116 -10.26 3.33 -15.15
C SER A 116 -8.95 3.24 -15.94
N ASP A 117 -8.33 4.36 -16.27
CA ASP A 117 -7.06 4.37 -16.99
C ASP A 117 -5.93 3.83 -16.13
N VAL A 118 -5.88 4.22 -14.85
CA VAL A 118 -4.89 3.74 -13.89
C VAL A 118 -5.02 2.23 -13.68
N ILE A 119 -6.23 1.75 -13.49
CA ILE A 119 -6.50 0.32 -13.29
C ILE A 119 -6.09 -0.48 -14.53
N ALA A 120 -6.45 0.00 -15.72
CA ALA A 120 -6.06 -0.68 -16.95
C ALA A 120 -4.53 -0.75 -17.12
N ASN A 121 -3.82 0.32 -16.76
CA ASN A 121 -2.37 0.36 -16.81
C ASN A 121 -1.75 -0.63 -15.81
N MET A 122 -2.30 -0.73 -14.60
CA MET A 122 -1.84 -1.70 -13.61
C MET A 122 -2.05 -3.14 -14.08
N GLU A 123 -3.22 -3.44 -14.62
CA GLU A 123 -3.52 -4.77 -15.14
C GLU A 123 -2.53 -5.17 -16.25
N ARG A 124 -2.20 -4.25 -17.15
CA ARG A 124 -1.20 -4.48 -18.18
C ARG A 124 0.20 -4.70 -17.61
N ALA A 125 0.58 -3.91 -16.61
CA ALA A 125 1.89 -4.03 -15.99
C ALA A 125 2.05 -5.36 -15.26
N LEU A 126 0.96 -5.92 -14.72
CA LEU A 126 0.98 -7.19 -14.00
C LEU A 126 0.70 -8.39 -14.89
N ALA A 127 0.29 -8.18 -16.15
CA ALA A 127 0.07 -9.26 -17.10
C ALA A 127 1.38 -10.02 -17.32
N GLY A 128 1.33 -11.35 -17.24
CA GLY A 128 2.51 -12.18 -17.38
C GLY A 128 3.36 -12.33 -16.14
N THR A 129 3.00 -11.67 -15.01
CA THR A 129 3.64 -11.87 -13.73
C THR A 129 2.85 -12.88 -12.90
N GLN A 130 3.40 -13.27 -11.75
CA GLN A 130 2.70 -14.13 -10.79
C GLN A 130 1.92 -13.33 -9.73
N ALA A 131 1.90 -12.01 -9.83
CA ALA A 131 1.19 -11.15 -8.91
C ALA A 131 -0.32 -11.25 -9.11
N ASN A 132 -1.07 -11.10 -8.02
CA ASN A 132 -2.52 -11.14 -7.99
C ASN A 132 -3.10 -9.74 -7.75
N LEU A 133 -4.20 -9.44 -8.42
CA LEU A 133 -4.96 -8.21 -8.22
C LEU A 133 -6.12 -8.43 -7.26
#